data_a3caefdcb3959e305c1b395063369026
#
_entry.id   a3caefdcb3959e305c1b395063369026
#
_cell.length_a   1.000
_cell.length_b   1.000
_cell.length_c   1.000
_cell.angle_alpha   90.00
_cell.angle_beta   90.00
_cell.angle_gamma   90.00
#
_symmetry.space_group_name_H-M   'P 1'
#
loop_
_entity.id
_entity.type
_entity.pdbx_description
1 polymer ?
#
loop_
_entity_poly.entity_id
_entity_poly.type
_entity_poly.pdbx_seq_one_letter_code
_entity_poly.pdbx_strand_id
1 'polypeptide(L)'
;MKKTIIIAVIMLLIAGTASLDARTKKGAKSKKANTTQVIYTGDIASKVIGYNGTTPLNITVKNGVIENIEVLPNQESPAYLKRAQDKVLPQYIGKTVAEAKKLKPDIATGATYTSEALIKNIQMGLDKANSTTDKKATNKKTSTKKTTKKRR
;
A
#
# COMPACT_ATOMS: atom_id res chain seq x y z
N MET A 1 15.79 39.16 -30.97
CA MET A 1 14.89 38.77 -32.09
C MET A 1 13.66 38.06 -31.48
N LYS A 2 12.53 38.75 -31.51
CA LYS A 2 11.28 38.29 -30.89
C LYS A 2 10.50 37.50 -31.94
N LYS A 3 10.16 36.23 -31.69
CA LYS A 3 9.29 35.46 -32.57
C LYS A 3 7.94 35.29 -31.89
N THR A 4 6.98 36.10 -32.28
CA THR A 4 5.57 36.05 -31.96
C THR A 4 4.92 34.92 -32.79
N ILE A 5 4.30 33.94 -32.14
CA ILE A 5 3.50 32.92 -32.80
C ILE A 5 2.05 33.31 -32.65
N ILE A 6 1.44 33.58 -33.81
CA ILE A 6 0.01 33.91 -33.95
C ILE A 6 -0.77 32.59 -34.01
N ILE A 7 -1.68 32.38 -33.09
CA ILE A 7 -2.61 31.27 -33.11
C ILE A 7 -3.88 31.72 -33.86
N ALA A 8 -4.10 31.13 -35.01
CA ALA A 8 -5.32 31.33 -35.76
C ALA A 8 -6.43 30.43 -35.21
N VAL A 9 -7.50 31.06 -34.77
CA VAL A 9 -8.75 30.39 -34.37
C VAL A 9 -9.56 30.17 -35.64
N ILE A 10 -9.82 28.90 -35.99
CA ILE A 10 -10.78 28.56 -37.04
C ILE A 10 -12.04 28.00 -36.35
N MET A 11 -13.08 28.81 -36.35
CA MET A 11 -14.45 28.39 -36.02
C MET A 11 -15.04 27.70 -37.24
N LEU A 12 -15.47 26.47 -37.13
CA LEU A 12 -16.33 25.83 -38.11
C LEU A 12 -17.59 25.32 -37.40
N LEU A 13 -18.69 26.02 -37.67
CA LEU A 13 -20.06 25.64 -37.34
C LEU A 13 -20.54 24.58 -38.36
N ILE A 14 -20.90 23.39 -37.84
CA ILE A 14 -21.75 22.47 -38.62
C ILE A 14 -22.88 21.99 -37.72
N ALA A 15 -24.09 22.40 -38.03
CA ALA A 15 -25.34 21.88 -37.50
C ALA A 15 -25.62 20.51 -38.13
N GLY A 16 -25.91 19.52 -37.34
CA GLY A 16 -26.32 18.20 -37.79
C GLY A 16 -27.03 17.46 -36.65
N THR A 17 -28.37 17.43 -36.75
CA THR A 17 -29.27 16.67 -35.88
C THR A 17 -29.13 15.17 -36.13
N ALA A 18 -28.82 14.39 -35.13
CA ALA A 18 -29.15 12.97 -35.06
C ALA A 18 -29.23 12.53 -33.62
N SER A 19 -30.44 12.24 -33.18
CA SER A 19 -30.75 11.57 -31.92
C SER A 19 -30.20 10.16 -31.94
N LEU A 20 -29.34 9.82 -30.96
CA LEU A 20 -29.06 8.44 -30.57
C LEU A 20 -28.86 8.40 -29.06
N ASP A 21 -29.81 7.71 -28.40
CA ASP A 21 -29.76 7.33 -27.02
C ASP A 21 -28.46 6.58 -26.69
N ALA A 22 -27.44 7.29 -26.25
CA ALA A 22 -26.31 6.69 -25.56
C ALA A 22 -26.58 6.71 -24.07
N ARG A 23 -27.11 5.62 -23.59
CA ARG A 23 -27.27 5.28 -22.15
C ARG A 23 -25.90 5.37 -21.46
N THR A 24 -25.58 6.56 -20.98
CA THR A 24 -24.38 6.82 -20.19
C THR A 24 -24.50 5.99 -18.92
N LYS A 25 -23.79 4.88 -18.86
CA LYS A 25 -23.49 4.21 -17.60
C LYS A 25 -22.70 5.19 -16.75
N LYS A 26 -23.41 5.90 -15.89
CA LYS A 26 -22.86 6.76 -14.84
C LYS A 26 -22.00 5.89 -13.96
N GLY A 27 -20.70 5.85 -14.25
CA GLY A 27 -19.73 5.18 -13.42
C GLY A 27 -19.85 5.75 -12.01
N ALA A 28 -20.38 4.96 -11.11
CA ALA A 28 -20.42 5.30 -9.71
C ALA A 28 -18.97 5.50 -9.26
N LYS A 29 -18.57 6.76 -9.09
CA LYS A 29 -17.31 7.16 -8.49
C LYS A 29 -17.41 6.74 -7.02
N SER A 30 -17.02 5.52 -6.74
CA SER A 30 -16.88 4.99 -5.40
C SER A 30 -16.03 5.99 -4.61
N LYS A 31 -16.62 6.65 -3.62
CA LYS A 31 -15.89 7.43 -2.62
C LYS A 31 -14.97 6.43 -1.92
N LYS A 32 -13.72 6.39 -2.34
CA LYS A 32 -12.67 5.59 -1.71
C LYS A 32 -12.54 6.15 -0.29
N ALA A 33 -13.08 5.41 0.69
CA ALA A 33 -12.95 5.78 2.09
C ALA A 33 -11.45 5.92 2.39
N ASN A 34 -11.04 7.02 3.03
CA ASN A 34 -9.66 7.21 3.47
C ASN A 34 -9.34 6.13 4.53
N THR A 35 -8.78 5.02 4.09
CA THR A 35 -8.41 3.92 4.96
C THR A 35 -6.92 3.99 5.22
N THR A 36 -6.54 4.25 6.46
CA THR A 36 -5.16 4.13 6.93
C THR A 36 -5.05 2.85 7.76
N GLN A 37 -4.07 2.03 7.46
CA GLN A 37 -3.73 0.80 8.17
C GLN A 37 -2.27 0.86 8.59
N VAL A 38 -1.99 0.53 9.85
CA VAL A 38 -0.63 0.32 10.36
C VAL A 38 -0.42 -1.17 10.56
N ILE A 39 0.63 -1.71 9.94
CA ILE A 39 0.98 -3.12 9.99
C ILE A 39 2.22 -3.24 10.87
N TYR A 40 2.06 -3.80 12.05
CA TYR A 40 3.16 -4.13 12.94
C TYR A 40 3.74 -5.50 12.56
N THR A 41 5.07 -5.55 12.39
CA THR A 41 5.77 -6.79 12.01
C THR A 41 6.48 -7.47 13.16
N GLY A 42 6.40 -6.96 14.39
CA GLY A 42 7.16 -7.51 15.52
C GLY A 42 6.85 -8.98 15.84
N ASP A 43 5.64 -9.44 15.57
CA ASP A 43 5.21 -10.84 15.73
C ASP A 43 5.78 -11.78 14.66
N ILE A 44 6.14 -11.25 13.48
CA ILE A 44 6.73 -12.01 12.37
C ILE A 44 8.23 -11.77 12.23
N ALA A 45 8.73 -10.66 12.75
CA ALA A 45 10.15 -10.29 12.68
C ALA A 45 11.06 -11.32 13.37
N SER A 46 10.57 -12.03 14.39
CA SER A 46 11.30 -13.10 15.07
C SER A 46 11.73 -14.25 14.14
N LYS A 47 11.08 -14.36 12.98
CA LYS A 47 11.41 -15.37 11.95
C LYS A 47 12.48 -14.88 10.97
N VAL A 48 12.87 -13.63 11.07
CA VAL A 48 13.81 -12.98 10.17
C VAL A 48 14.89 -12.30 10.99
N ILE A 49 16.09 -12.85 10.92
CA ILE A 49 17.26 -12.35 11.65
C ILE A 49 18.16 -11.63 10.64
N GLY A 50 18.55 -10.39 10.98
CA GLY A 50 19.58 -9.64 10.25
C GLY A 50 20.98 -10.03 10.71
N TYR A 51 21.87 -9.07 10.85
CA TYR A 51 23.24 -9.34 11.28
C TYR A 51 23.33 -9.61 12.79
N ASN A 52 22.73 -8.74 13.62
CA ASN A 52 22.76 -8.86 15.08
C ASN A 52 21.40 -9.23 15.71
N GLY A 53 20.34 -9.23 14.96
CA GLY A 53 19.02 -9.55 15.50
C GLY A 53 17.86 -9.28 14.57
N THR A 54 16.69 -9.20 15.16
CA THR A 54 15.46 -8.92 14.42
C THR A 54 15.27 -7.43 14.18
N THR A 55 14.61 -7.08 13.07
CA THR A 55 14.32 -5.68 12.70
C THR A 55 12.81 -5.46 12.58
N PRO A 56 12.06 -5.35 13.69
CA PRO A 56 10.63 -5.11 13.64
C PRO A 56 10.31 -3.75 13.02
N LEU A 57 9.18 -3.68 12.31
CA LEU A 57 8.76 -2.52 11.55
C LEU A 57 7.29 -2.16 11.83
N ASN A 58 6.96 -0.87 11.66
CA ASN A 58 5.61 -0.39 11.43
C ASN A 58 5.49 0.07 9.98
N ILE A 59 4.59 -0.54 9.21
CA ILE A 59 4.32 -0.16 7.83
C ILE A 59 2.97 0.57 7.79
N THR A 60 2.97 1.85 7.46
CA THR A 60 1.75 2.64 7.31
C THR A 60 1.29 2.60 5.86
N VAL A 61 0.11 2.05 5.65
CA VAL A 61 -0.55 1.97 4.34
C VAL A 61 -1.79 2.85 4.35
N LYS A 62 -1.86 3.79 3.42
CA LYS A 62 -3.00 4.70 3.25
C LYS A 62 -3.59 4.54 1.85
N ASN A 63 -4.87 4.24 1.79
CA ASN A 63 -5.58 3.99 0.53
C ASN A 63 -4.92 2.92 -0.37
N GLY A 64 -4.25 1.94 0.25
CA GLY A 64 -3.52 0.87 -0.45
C GLY A 64 -2.13 1.26 -0.95
N VAL A 65 -1.62 2.44 -0.59
CA VAL A 65 -0.28 2.93 -0.90
C VAL A 65 0.56 2.98 0.38
N ILE A 66 1.80 2.58 0.32
CA ILE A 66 2.75 2.65 1.44
C ILE A 66 3.14 4.12 1.64
N GLU A 67 2.71 4.71 2.75
CA GLU A 67 3.00 6.10 3.11
C GLU A 67 4.30 6.22 3.91
N ASN A 68 4.53 5.29 4.83
CA ASN A 68 5.69 5.29 5.69
C ASN A 68 6.10 3.89 6.13
N ILE A 69 7.39 3.69 6.38
CA ILE A 69 7.94 2.49 7.04
C ILE A 69 8.89 2.96 8.13
N GLU A 70 8.54 2.64 9.36
CA GLU A 70 9.32 2.96 10.55
C GLU A 70 10.00 1.72 11.08
N VAL A 71 11.32 1.78 11.29
CA VAL A 71 12.07 0.69 11.94
C VAL A 71 12.03 0.91 13.44
N LEU A 72 11.53 -0.09 14.14
CA LEU A 72 11.38 -0.05 15.58
C LEU A 72 12.69 -0.40 16.29
N PRO A 73 12.80 -0.17 17.63
CA PRO A 73 13.98 -0.52 18.39
C PRO A 73 14.41 -1.97 18.14
N ASN A 74 15.69 -2.15 17.89
CA ASN A 74 16.30 -3.42 17.51
C ASN A 74 17.77 -3.47 17.99
N GLN A 75 18.44 -4.60 17.74
CA GLN A 75 19.83 -4.83 18.17
C GLN A 75 20.83 -4.73 17.02
N GLU A 76 20.40 -4.31 15.82
CA GLU A 76 21.30 -4.13 14.68
C GLU A 76 22.34 -3.03 14.95
N SER A 77 23.51 -3.18 14.36
CA SER A 77 24.55 -2.14 14.39
C SER A 77 24.05 -0.86 13.73
N PRO A 78 24.03 0.29 14.41
CA PRO A 78 23.40 1.50 13.91
C PRO A 78 23.89 1.95 12.53
N ALA A 79 25.20 1.79 12.26
CA ALA A 79 25.79 2.17 10.98
C ALA A 79 25.29 1.30 9.80
N TYR A 80 25.16 -0.01 10.01
CA TYR A 80 24.65 -0.93 8.99
C TYR A 80 23.14 -0.78 8.82
N LEU A 81 22.42 -0.62 9.93
CA LEU A 81 20.99 -0.37 9.91
C LEU A 81 20.65 0.90 9.13
N LYS A 82 21.37 2.00 9.42
CA LYS A 82 21.15 3.25 8.68
C LYS A 82 21.39 3.11 7.18
N ARG A 83 22.47 2.45 6.77
CA ARG A 83 22.74 2.19 5.34
C ARG A 83 21.63 1.38 4.69
N ALA A 84 21.17 0.33 5.37
CA ALA A 84 20.09 -0.51 4.87
C ALA A 84 18.77 0.27 4.76
N GLN A 85 18.42 1.08 5.76
CA GLN A 85 17.23 1.94 5.75
C GLN A 85 17.28 2.95 4.60
N ASP A 86 18.39 3.71 4.49
CA ASP A 86 18.55 4.75 3.48
C ASP A 86 18.47 4.20 2.05
N LYS A 87 18.86 2.94 1.84
CA LYS A 87 18.82 2.30 0.53
C LYS A 87 17.51 1.57 0.25
N VAL A 88 16.98 0.82 1.21
CA VAL A 88 15.83 -0.07 1.00
C VAL A 88 14.49 0.64 1.13
N LEU A 89 14.28 1.43 2.20
CA LEU A 89 12.96 1.97 2.49
C LEU A 89 12.40 2.92 1.43
N PRO A 90 13.19 3.84 0.83
CA PRO A 90 12.68 4.75 -0.21
C PRO A 90 12.13 4.02 -1.43
N GLN A 91 12.59 2.82 -1.72
CA GLN A 91 12.14 2.05 -2.86
C GLN A 91 10.70 1.53 -2.70
N TYR A 92 10.21 1.45 -1.46
CA TYR A 92 8.84 1.02 -1.12
C TYR A 92 7.86 2.17 -0.95
N ILE A 93 8.32 3.34 -0.49
CA ILE A 93 7.46 4.50 -0.25
C ILE A 93 6.80 4.96 -1.55
N GLY A 94 5.49 5.28 -1.48
CA GLY A 94 4.68 5.70 -2.62
C GLY A 94 4.21 4.57 -3.54
N LYS A 95 4.66 3.33 -3.30
CA LYS A 95 4.16 2.18 -4.08
C LYS A 95 2.89 1.60 -3.49
N THR A 96 2.05 1.04 -4.35
CA THR A 96 0.91 0.26 -3.87
C THR A 96 1.39 -1.05 -3.22
N VAL A 97 0.58 -1.60 -2.33
CA VAL A 97 0.89 -2.91 -1.70
C VAL A 97 1.13 -4.00 -2.74
N ALA A 98 0.39 -3.99 -3.85
CA ALA A 98 0.55 -4.98 -4.92
C ALA A 98 1.87 -4.84 -5.69
N GLU A 99 2.33 -3.61 -5.94
CA GLU A 99 3.62 -3.33 -6.58
C GLU A 99 4.76 -3.65 -5.63
N ALA A 100 4.65 -3.25 -4.36
CA ALA A 100 5.65 -3.49 -3.34
C ALA A 100 5.94 -4.98 -3.10
N LYS A 101 4.92 -5.84 -3.19
CA LYS A 101 5.08 -7.30 -3.10
C LYS A 101 5.89 -7.92 -4.24
N LYS A 102 5.86 -7.30 -5.41
CA LYS A 102 6.60 -7.76 -6.59
C LYS A 102 7.97 -7.10 -6.72
N LEU A 103 8.23 -6.11 -5.88
CA LEU A 103 9.47 -5.35 -5.91
C LEU A 103 10.66 -6.26 -5.55
N LYS A 104 11.74 -6.10 -6.28
CA LYS A 104 13.06 -6.63 -5.96
C LYS A 104 13.98 -5.45 -5.66
N PRO A 105 13.98 -4.95 -4.42
CA PRO A 105 14.74 -3.76 -4.09
C PRO A 105 16.23 -4.03 -4.07
N ASP A 106 17.00 -2.98 -4.38
CA ASP A 106 18.43 -3.00 -4.23
C ASP A 106 18.82 -3.02 -2.75
N ILE A 107 19.85 -3.79 -2.45
CA ILE A 107 20.44 -3.86 -1.10
C ILE A 107 21.57 -2.84 -0.93
N ALA A 108 21.86 -2.49 0.31
CA ALA A 108 22.96 -1.59 0.64
C ALA A 108 24.28 -2.34 0.68
N THR A 109 25.27 -1.85 -0.07
CA THR A 109 26.62 -2.39 -0.05
C THR A 109 27.20 -2.32 1.37
N GLY A 110 27.73 -3.43 1.86
CA GLY A 110 28.29 -3.56 3.20
C GLY A 110 27.25 -3.70 4.32
N ALA A 111 25.94 -3.74 3.98
CA ALA A 111 24.86 -4.01 4.93
C ALA A 111 23.88 -5.07 4.39
N THR A 112 24.39 -6.08 3.72
CA THR A 112 23.60 -7.09 2.98
C THR A 112 22.60 -7.81 3.89
N TYR A 113 23.05 -8.40 4.98
CA TYR A 113 22.18 -9.17 5.90
C TYR A 113 21.06 -8.31 6.50
N THR A 114 21.40 -7.10 6.94
CA THR A 114 20.40 -6.16 7.49
C THR A 114 19.42 -5.70 6.39
N SER A 115 19.90 -5.47 5.16
CA SER A 115 19.02 -5.11 4.02
C SER A 115 18.05 -6.23 3.67
N GLU A 116 18.53 -7.46 3.59
CA GLU A 116 17.71 -8.65 3.30
C GLU A 116 16.67 -8.88 4.40
N ALA A 117 17.05 -8.69 5.66
CA ALA A 117 16.13 -8.80 6.79
C ALA A 117 15.02 -7.74 6.71
N LEU A 118 15.34 -6.48 6.40
CA LEU A 118 14.34 -5.42 6.20
C LEU A 118 13.40 -5.77 5.05
N ILE A 119 13.92 -6.18 3.90
CA ILE A 119 13.13 -6.57 2.73
C ILE A 119 12.16 -7.69 3.07
N LYS A 120 12.65 -8.74 3.73
CA LYS A 120 11.85 -9.90 4.10
C LYS A 120 10.77 -9.56 5.12
N ASN A 121 11.09 -8.73 6.12
CA ASN A 121 10.12 -8.23 7.08
C ASN A 121 9.03 -7.38 6.42
N ILE A 122 9.39 -6.49 5.47
CA ILE A 122 8.43 -5.70 4.71
C ILE A 122 7.50 -6.63 3.91
N GLN A 123 8.06 -7.60 3.17
CA GLN A 123 7.26 -8.52 2.37
C GLN A 123 6.27 -9.32 3.22
N MET A 124 6.74 -9.89 4.34
CA MET A 124 5.87 -10.62 5.28
C MET A 124 4.81 -9.72 5.91
N GLY A 125 5.15 -8.46 6.23
CA GLY A 125 4.19 -7.46 6.72
C GLY A 125 3.11 -7.14 5.70
N LEU A 126 3.49 -6.95 4.44
CA LEU A 126 2.55 -6.70 3.34
C LEU A 126 1.64 -7.91 3.05
N ASP A 127 2.12 -9.13 3.27
CA ASP A 127 1.29 -10.35 3.18
C ASP A 127 0.25 -10.39 4.28
N LYS A 128 0.62 -10.00 5.50
CA LYS A 128 -0.30 -9.86 6.63
C LYS A 128 -1.39 -8.81 6.36
N ALA A 129 -1.07 -7.72 5.67
CA ALA A 129 -2.03 -6.68 5.31
C ALA A 129 -3.20 -7.21 4.47
N ASN A 130 -2.92 -8.03 3.48
CA ASN A 130 -3.95 -8.62 2.62
C ASN A 130 -4.86 -9.59 3.37
N SER A 131 -4.30 -10.41 4.27
CA SER A 131 -5.08 -11.37 5.07
C SER A 131 -6.04 -10.69 6.05
N THR A 132 -5.78 -9.43 6.44
CA THR A 132 -6.65 -8.65 7.34
C THR A 132 -7.80 -7.99 6.59
N THR A 133 -7.59 -7.64 5.31
CA THR A 133 -8.63 -7.03 4.47
C THR A 133 -9.73 -8.04 4.14
N ASP A 134 -9.38 -9.30 3.90
CA ASP A 134 -10.33 -10.38 3.60
C ASP A 134 -11.14 -10.82 4.83
N LYS A 135 -10.56 -10.75 6.03
CA LYS A 135 -11.28 -11.10 7.28
C LYS A 135 -12.32 -10.05 7.71
N LYS A 136 -12.19 -8.80 7.30
CA LYS A 136 -13.16 -7.74 7.64
C LYS A 136 -14.41 -7.79 6.76
N ALA A 137 -14.36 -8.44 5.63
CA ALA A 137 -15.52 -8.60 4.73
C ALA A 137 -16.43 -9.77 5.13
N THR A 138 -15.95 -10.76 5.87
CA THR A 138 -16.71 -11.98 6.22
C THR A 138 -17.43 -11.92 7.56
N ASN A 139 -17.16 -10.94 8.43
CA ASN A 139 -17.73 -10.93 9.79
C ASN A 139 -19.01 -10.09 9.94
N LYS A 140 -19.72 -9.76 8.83
CA LYS A 140 -21.00 -9.02 8.90
C LYS A 140 -22.24 -9.86 8.57
N LYS A 141 -22.17 -11.17 8.67
CA LYS A 141 -23.32 -12.02 8.34
C LYS A 141 -23.53 -13.21 9.27
N THR A 142 -23.50 -13.01 10.58
CA THR A 142 -24.09 -14.00 11.49
C THR A 142 -24.36 -13.39 12.88
N SER A 143 -25.45 -12.65 13.04
CA SER A 143 -26.16 -12.61 14.32
C SER A 143 -27.55 -12.05 14.09
N THR A 144 -28.50 -12.89 13.78
CA THR A 144 -29.90 -12.74 14.23
C THR A 144 -30.60 -14.07 14.00
N LYS A 145 -30.57 -14.95 14.98
CA LYS A 145 -31.66 -15.90 15.17
C LYS A 145 -31.93 -16.04 16.66
N LYS A 146 -32.83 -15.18 17.11
CA LYS A 146 -33.47 -15.21 18.42
C LYS A 146 -34.31 -16.46 18.52
N THR A 147 -34.02 -17.30 19.49
CA THR A 147 -34.90 -18.43 19.85
C THR A 147 -35.73 -18.02 21.05
N THR A 148 -37.01 -17.74 20.79
CA THR A 148 -38.02 -17.62 21.83
C THR A 148 -38.44 -19.03 22.26
N LYS A 149 -38.08 -19.43 23.46
CA LYS A 149 -38.65 -20.65 24.06
C LYS A 149 -39.78 -20.28 24.99
N LYS A 150 -40.99 -20.61 24.60
CA LYS A 150 -42.25 -20.50 25.36
C LYS A 150 -42.24 -21.47 26.55
N ARG A 151 -42.56 -20.97 27.73
CA ARG A 151 -42.87 -21.76 28.91
C ARG A 151 -44.23 -22.46 28.75
N ARG A 152 -44.28 -23.68 29.16
CA ARG A 152 -45.39 -24.31 29.86
C ARG A 152 -44.82 -25.28 30.85
#